data_33391b152cbc3281b975c9e6c2fb636d
#
_entry.id   33391b152cbc3281b975c9e6c2fb636d
#
_cell.length_a   1.000
_cell.length_b   1.000
_cell.length_c   1.000
_cell.angle_alpha   90.00
_cell.angle_beta   90.00
_cell.angle_gamma   90.00
#
_symmetry.space_group_name_H-M   'P 1'
#
loop_
_entity.id
_entity.type
_entity.pdbx_description
1 polymer ?
#
loop_
_entity_poly.entity_id
_entity_poly.type
_entity_poly.pdbx_seq_one_letter_code
_entity_poly.pdbx_strand_id
1 'polypeptide(L)'
;STFKNFMLSYYDQDYDGAISPEEALRVTELYLGFDEEDEEAVPITSLKGIEYCKNLINLECDFNAITSLDLSGLDKLEYVDCSYNLIKTANLSGCISLKQLYANVNEIGALNLKECANLQLVQAYKNKLTACDVSGMSKLVYLDVSQNQLTTLNISNCSEMLIVNCGSNKLAALDLSGLEKLTSLGCYNNNLTTLDTSK
;
A
#
# COMPACT_ATOMS: atom_id res chain seq x y z
N SER A 1 -5.87 10.83 -20.35
CA SER A 1 -5.17 9.68 -19.77
C SER A 1 -6.11 8.47 -19.76
N THR A 2 -5.57 7.27 -19.76
CA THR A 2 -6.34 6.01 -19.71
C THR A 2 -7.32 5.99 -18.53
N PHE A 3 -6.91 6.44 -17.36
CA PHE A 3 -7.78 6.56 -16.18
C PHE A 3 -8.94 7.54 -16.41
N LYS A 4 -8.68 8.74 -16.99
CA LYS A 4 -9.76 9.68 -17.32
C LYS A 4 -10.78 9.06 -18.28
N ASN A 5 -10.32 8.35 -19.31
CA ASN A 5 -11.21 7.71 -20.28
C ASN A 5 -12.05 6.62 -19.62
N PHE A 6 -11.44 5.81 -18.74
CA PHE A 6 -12.17 4.83 -17.93
C PHE A 6 -13.27 5.52 -17.11
N MET A 7 -12.95 6.57 -16.38
CA MET A 7 -13.91 7.30 -15.55
C MET A 7 -15.08 7.85 -16.39
N LEU A 8 -14.79 8.46 -17.55
CA LEU A 8 -15.82 8.96 -18.45
C LEU A 8 -16.69 7.84 -19.01
N SER A 9 -16.14 6.67 -19.31
CA SER A 9 -16.92 5.55 -19.87
C SER A 9 -17.89 4.94 -18.88
N TYR A 10 -17.60 4.98 -17.57
CA TYR A 10 -18.39 4.27 -16.56
C TYR A 10 -19.15 5.19 -15.60
N TYR A 11 -18.72 6.44 -15.42
CA TYR A 11 -19.25 7.32 -14.37
C TYR A 11 -19.78 8.68 -14.87
N ASP A 12 -19.48 9.09 -16.10
CA ASP A 12 -20.08 10.27 -16.75
C ASP A 12 -21.53 9.94 -17.16
N GLN A 13 -22.47 10.32 -16.30
CA GLN A 13 -23.88 9.95 -16.46
C GLN A 13 -24.70 10.92 -17.32
N ASP A 14 -24.28 12.18 -17.38
CA ASP A 14 -24.93 13.21 -18.17
C ASP A 14 -24.27 13.40 -19.54
N TYR A 15 -23.16 12.66 -19.79
CA TYR A 15 -22.41 12.65 -21.06
C TYR A 15 -21.87 14.03 -21.45
N ASP A 16 -21.50 14.84 -20.46
CA ASP A 16 -20.94 16.18 -20.70
C ASP A 16 -19.44 16.15 -20.99
N GLY A 17 -18.78 14.99 -20.85
CA GLY A 17 -17.35 14.74 -21.09
C GLY A 17 -16.45 15.13 -19.93
N ALA A 18 -17.02 15.30 -18.73
CA ALA A 18 -16.33 15.53 -17.48
C ALA A 18 -16.88 14.59 -16.38
N ILE A 19 -16.18 14.49 -15.27
CA ILE A 19 -16.67 13.84 -14.06
C ILE A 19 -16.96 14.93 -13.04
N SER A 20 -18.24 15.14 -12.78
CA SER A 20 -18.72 16.07 -11.76
C SER A 20 -18.40 15.58 -10.34
N PRO A 21 -18.41 16.44 -9.31
CA PRO A 21 -18.26 16.01 -7.92
C PRO A 21 -19.30 14.98 -7.48
N GLU A 22 -20.54 15.10 -7.95
CA GLU A 22 -21.61 14.17 -7.64
C GLU A 22 -21.35 12.78 -8.24
N GLU A 23 -20.83 12.71 -9.45
CA GLU A 23 -20.44 11.46 -10.09
C GLU A 23 -19.23 10.82 -9.42
N ALA A 24 -18.21 11.61 -9.08
CA ALA A 24 -17.04 11.13 -8.35
C ALA A 24 -17.44 10.54 -6.98
N LEU A 25 -18.45 11.08 -6.29
CA LEU A 25 -18.94 10.57 -5.02
C LEU A 25 -19.73 9.24 -5.13
N ARG A 26 -20.08 8.81 -6.33
CA ARG A 26 -20.74 7.51 -6.58
C ARG A 26 -19.73 6.38 -6.72
N VAL A 27 -18.46 6.70 -6.88
CA VAL A 27 -17.38 5.73 -7.06
C VAL A 27 -17.06 5.12 -5.70
N THR A 28 -17.40 3.85 -5.53
CA THR A 28 -17.10 3.08 -4.32
C THR A 28 -16.05 2.01 -4.55
N GLU A 29 -15.90 1.57 -5.79
CA GLU A 29 -14.96 0.53 -6.19
C GLU A 29 -14.32 0.88 -7.53
N LEU A 30 -13.02 0.64 -7.67
CA LEU A 30 -12.25 0.80 -8.90
C LEU A 30 -11.41 -0.45 -9.12
N TYR A 31 -11.70 -1.17 -10.18
CA TYR A 31 -10.96 -2.33 -10.68
C TYR A 31 -10.26 -1.93 -11.96
N LEU A 32 -8.98 -1.55 -11.82
CA LEU A 32 -8.16 -0.95 -12.87
C LEU A 32 -6.93 -1.82 -13.18
N GLY A 33 -6.90 -3.07 -12.68
CA GLY A 33 -5.81 -4.00 -12.96
C GLY A 33 -5.63 -4.15 -14.47
N PHE A 34 -4.37 -4.11 -14.92
CA PHE A 34 -4.06 -4.24 -16.33
C PHE A 34 -4.14 -5.72 -16.74
N ASP A 35 -4.84 -6.01 -17.82
CA ASP A 35 -4.90 -7.34 -18.42
C ASP A 35 -3.91 -7.44 -19.58
N GLU A 36 -2.84 -8.22 -19.40
CA GLU A 36 -1.82 -8.42 -20.43
C GLU A 36 -2.34 -9.26 -21.63
N GLU A 37 -3.46 -9.96 -21.48
CA GLU A 37 -4.09 -10.74 -22.56
C GLU A 37 -4.93 -9.86 -23.50
N ASP A 38 -5.27 -8.62 -23.08
CA ASP A 38 -5.92 -7.65 -23.95
C ASP A 38 -4.88 -6.85 -24.76
N GLU A 39 -4.67 -7.24 -26.00
CA GLU A 39 -3.71 -6.61 -26.93
C GLU A 39 -3.98 -5.11 -27.18
N GLU A 40 -5.19 -4.62 -26.90
CA GLU A 40 -5.56 -3.20 -27.04
C GLU A 40 -5.44 -2.42 -25.71
N ALA A 41 -5.22 -3.10 -24.60
CA ALA A 41 -5.10 -2.47 -23.30
C ALA A 41 -3.88 -1.54 -23.23
N VAL A 42 -4.06 -0.38 -22.65
CA VAL A 42 -3.00 0.61 -22.43
C VAL A 42 -2.84 0.82 -20.94
N PRO A 43 -1.66 0.53 -20.37
CA PRO A 43 -1.44 0.67 -18.95
C PRO A 43 -1.73 2.08 -18.44
N ILE A 44 -2.33 2.16 -17.26
CA ILE A 44 -2.56 3.44 -16.56
C ILE A 44 -1.23 3.94 -16.01
N THR A 45 -0.92 5.20 -16.29
CA THR A 45 0.30 5.84 -15.81
C THR A 45 0.06 6.80 -14.64
N SER A 46 -1.19 7.20 -14.41
CA SER A 46 -1.57 8.15 -13.36
C SER A 46 -3.04 8.01 -13.00
N LEU A 47 -3.34 8.08 -11.70
CA LEU A 47 -4.69 8.13 -11.15
C LEU A 47 -5.12 9.56 -10.76
N LYS A 48 -4.54 10.59 -11.40
CA LYS A 48 -4.92 11.98 -11.12
C LYS A 48 -6.42 12.16 -11.28
N GLY A 49 -7.09 12.71 -10.26
CA GLY A 49 -8.54 12.84 -10.14
C GLY A 49 -9.16 11.87 -9.15
N ILE A 50 -8.44 10.82 -8.71
CA ILE A 50 -8.93 9.87 -7.72
C ILE A 50 -9.22 10.52 -6.36
N GLU A 51 -8.56 11.63 -6.07
CA GLU A 51 -8.73 12.42 -4.85
C GLU A 51 -10.16 12.94 -4.65
N TYR A 52 -10.96 12.98 -5.71
CA TYR A 52 -12.38 13.36 -5.67
C TYR A 52 -13.32 12.20 -5.35
N CYS A 53 -12.87 10.95 -5.47
CA CYS A 53 -13.66 9.75 -5.19
C CYS A 53 -13.74 9.49 -3.67
N LYS A 54 -14.36 10.41 -2.92
CA LYS A 54 -14.38 10.38 -1.44
C LYS A 54 -15.14 9.22 -0.82
N ASN A 55 -15.92 8.49 -1.61
CA ASN A 55 -16.62 7.30 -1.16
C ASN A 55 -15.93 5.99 -1.57
N LEU A 56 -14.72 6.06 -2.13
CA LEU A 56 -13.97 4.89 -2.57
C LEU A 56 -13.63 3.99 -1.37
N ILE A 57 -13.97 2.71 -1.51
CA ILE A 57 -13.75 1.65 -0.51
C ILE A 57 -12.67 0.67 -0.99
N ASN A 58 -12.75 0.27 -2.26
CA ASN A 58 -11.83 -0.70 -2.86
C ASN A 58 -11.12 -0.10 -4.08
N LEU A 59 -9.79 -0.21 -4.11
CA LEU A 59 -8.97 0.17 -5.25
C LEU A 59 -8.06 -1.00 -5.64
N GLU A 60 -8.24 -1.52 -6.85
CA GLU A 60 -7.29 -2.42 -7.51
C GLU A 60 -6.74 -1.71 -8.75
N CYS A 61 -5.44 -1.46 -8.77
CA CYS A 61 -4.75 -0.80 -9.88
C CYS A 61 -3.39 -1.45 -10.14
N ASP A 62 -3.30 -2.73 -9.83
CA ASP A 62 -2.12 -3.55 -10.03
C ASP A 62 -1.79 -3.75 -11.53
N PHE A 63 -0.57 -4.23 -11.81
CA PHE A 63 -0.07 -4.49 -13.17
C PHE A 63 -0.22 -3.31 -14.13
N ASN A 64 0.05 -2.09 -13.68
CA ASN A 64 -0.01 -0.87 -14.47
C ASN A 64 1.38 -0.18 -14.55
N ALA A 65 1.44 1.03 -15.08
CA ALA A 65 2.66 1.84 -15.16
C ALA A 65 2.56 3.14 -14.32
N ILE A 66 1.86 3.07 -13.18
CA ILE A 66 1.66 4.20 -12.28
C ILE A 66 3.00 4.57 -11.64
N THR A 67 3.37 5.84 -11.67
CA THR A 67 4.67 6.32 -11.17
C THR A 67 4.60 7.01 -9.81
N SER A 68 3.42 7.48 -9.41
CA SER A 68 3.15 8.07 -8.10
C SER A 68 1.72 7.78 -7.67
N LEU A 69 1.51 7.57 -6.38
CA LEU A 69 0.20 7.25 -5.82
C LEU A 69 -0.07 8.18 -4.63
N ASP A 70 -1.09 9.02 -4.75
CA ASP A 70 -1.58 9.85 -3.65
C ASP A 70 -3.06 9.55 -3.42
N LEU A 71 -3.34 8.85 -2.31
CA LEU A 71 -4.67 8.46 -1.85
C LEU A 71 -5.02 9.17 -0.54
N SER A 72 -4.26 10.22 -0.20
CA SER A 72 -4.40 10.88 1.10
C SER A 72 -5.82 11.40 1.34
N GLY A 73 -6.33 11.15 2.54
CA GLY A 73 -7.67 11.60 2.96
C GLY A 73 -8.83 10.89 2.25
N LEU A 74 -8.60 9.71 1.64
CA LEU A 74 -9.66 8.80 1.24
C LEU A 74 -10.05 7.95 2.48
N ASP A 75 -10.79 8.55 3.38
CA ASP A 75 -11.07 8.06 4.72
C ASP A 75 -11.93 6.78 4.77
N LYS A 76 -12.66 6.47 3.69
CA LYS A 76 -13.47 5.26 3.54
C LYS A 76 -12.72 4.09 2.89
N LEU A 77 -11.51 4.34 2.36
CA LEU A 77 -10.74 3.32 1.66
C LEU A 77 -10.33 2.19 2.61
N GLU A 78 -10.72 0.97 2.31
CA GLU A 78 -10.47 -0.23 3.12
C GLU A 78 -9.44 -1.17 2.50
N TYR A 79 -9.39 -1.22 1.19
CA TYR A 79 -8.52 -2.12 0.43
C TYR A 79 -7.81 -1.37 -0.69
N VAL A 80 -6.50 -1.61 -0.82
CA VAL A 80 -5.67 -1.09 -1.91
C VAL A 80 -4.76 -2.21 -2.42
N ASP A 81 -4.85 -2.50 -3.71
CA ASP A 81 -3.81 -3.21 -4.44
C ASP A 81 -3.24 -2.31 -5.54
N CYS A 82 -1.99 -1.93 -5.36
CA CYS A 82 -1.20 -1.18 -6.32
C CYS A 82 0.12 -1.90 -6.68
N SER A 83 0.14 -3.20 -6.50
CA SER A 83 1.29 -4.06 -6.79
C SER A 83 1.67 -4.01 -8.28
N TYR A 84 2.91 -4.37 -8.60
CA TYR A 84 3.39 -4.45 -9.98
C TYR A 84 3.16 -3.17 -10.78
N ASN A 85 3.70 -2.06 -10.26
CA ASN A 85 3.70 -0.74 -10.88
C ASN A 85 5.12 -0.15 -10.88
N LEU A 86 5.24 1.14 -11.20
CA LEU A 86 6.49 1.90 -11.19
C LEU A 86 6.47 3.01 -10.12
N ILE A 87 5.70 2.80 -9.04
CA ILE A 87 5.44 3.81 -8.00
C ILE A 87 6.72 4.08 -7.23
N LYS A 88 7.11 5.36 -7.18
CA LYS A 88 8.28 5.85 -6.42
C LYS A 88 7.90 6.40 -5.05
N THR A 89 6.71 6.97 -4.94
CA THR A 89 6.16 7.51 -3.70
C THR A 89 4.70 7.10 -3.57
N ALA A 90 4.32 6.62 -2.38
CA ALA A 90 2.95 6.28 -2.04
C ALA A 90 2.54 7.03 -0.76
N ASN A 91 1.49 7.83 -0.86
CA ASN A 91 0.93 8.59 0.24
C ASN A 91 -0.49 8.10 0.53
N LEU A 92 -0.66 7.45 1.67
CA LEU A 92 -1.94 6.93 2.17
C LEU A 92 -2.33 7.60 3.50
N SER A 93 -1.72 8.75 3.82
CA SER A 93 -2.04 9.45 5.08
C SER A 93 -3.52 9.81 5.17
N GLY A 94 -4.14 9.56 6.31
CA GLY A 94 -5.56 9.82 6.53
C GLY A 94 -6.50 8.77 5.92
N CYS A 95 -6.00 7.66 5.36
CA CYS A 95 -6.84 6.50 5.00
C CYS A 95 -7.19 5.72 6.27
N ILE A 96 -7.99 6.33 7.13
CA ILE A 96 -8.26 5.82 8.49
C ILE A 96 -9.01 4.49 8.51
N SER A 97 -9.72 4.14 7.45
CA SER A 97 -10.45 2.87 7.33
C SER A 97 -9.60 1.74 6.71
N LEU A 98 -8.38 2.04 6.23
CA LEU A 98 -7.58 1.09 5.47
C LEU A 98 -7.19 -0.13 6.32
N LYS A 99 -7.54 -1.32 5.79
CA LYS A 99 -7.30 -2.62 6.42
C LYS A 99 -6.21 -3.42 5.72
N GLN A 100 -6.14 -3.34 4.40
CA GLN A 100 -5.22 -4.14 3.60
C GLN A 100 -4.54 -3.28 2.53
N LEU A 101 -3.21 -3.37 2.49
CA LEU A 101 -2.37 -2.72 1.49
C LEU A 101 -1.46 -3.75 0.82
N TYR A 102 -1.59 -3.87 -0.49
CA TYR A 102 -0.68 -4.57 -1.39
C TYR A 102 0.03 -3.55 -2.27
N ALA A 103 1.33 -3.42 -2.08
CA ALA A 103 2.17 -2.44 -2.78
C ALA A 103 3.50 -3.07 -3.23
N ASN A 104 3.50 -4.39 -3.42
CA ASN A 104 4.71 -5.14 -3.77
C ASN A 104 5.17 -4.84 -5.20
N VAL A 105 6.43 -5.10 -5.46
CA VAL A 105 7.03 -5.00 -6.80
C VAL A 105 6.78 -3.62 -7.41
N ASN A 106 7.37 -2.63 -6.74
CA ASN A 106 7.35 -1.22 -7.14
C ASN A 106 8.75 -0.62 -6.97
N GLU A 107 8.85 0.71 -7.06
CA GLU A 107 10.07 1.48 -6.82
C GLU A 107 9.94 2.39 -5.58
N ILE A 108 9.05 2.04 -4.62
CA ILE A 108 8.68 2.91 -3.49
C ILE A 108 9.92 3.14 -2.59
N GLY A 109 10.40 4.38 -2.56
CA GLY A 109 11.41 4.83 -1.61
C GLY A 109 10.84 5.41 -0.32
N ALA A 110 9.60 5.91 -0.38
CA ALA A 110 8.88 6.46 0.76
C ALA A 110 7.41 6.01 0.73
N LEU A 111 6.98 5.35 1.80
CA LEU A 111 5.61 4.89 2.02
C LEU A 111 5.06 5.61 3.25
N ASN A 112 4.06 6.46 3.07
CA ASN A 112 3.44 7.21 4.15
C ASN A 112 2.11 6.55 4.57
N LEU A 113 2.10 5.94 5.75
CA LEU A 113 0.94 5.25 6.35
C LEU A 113 0.41 6.01 7.59
N LYS A 114 0.70 7.31 7.70
CA LYS A 114 0.25 8.09 8.83
C LYS A 114 -1.28 8.04 8.97
N GLU A 115 -1.75 7.78 10.18
CA GLU A 115 -3.17 7.67 10.54
C GLU A 115 -3.89 6.41 10.00
N CYS A 116 -3.18 5.47 9.35
CA CYS A 116 -3.75 4.19 8.91
C CYS A 116 -3.84 3.17 10.07
N ALA A 117 -4.43 3.56 11.20
CA ALA A 117 -4.43 2.76 12.43
C ALA A 117 -5.27 1.47 12.36
N ASN A 118 -6.05 1.28 11.30
CA ASN A 118 -6.86 0.09 11.09
C ASN A 118 -6.19 -0.99 10.23
N LEU A 119 -4.95 -0.75 9.76
CA LEU A 119 -4.21 -1.72 8.97
C LEU A 119 -4.04 -3.04 9.70
N GLN A 120 -4.35 -4.12 8.99
CA GLN A 120 -4.22 -5.51 9.40
C GLN A 120 -3.16 -6.25 8.59
N LEU A 121 -2.99 -5.84 7.32
CA LEU A 121 -2.05 -6.43 6.39
C LEU A 121 -1.32 -5.34 5.60
N VAL A 122 0.01 -5.44 5.55
CA VAL A 122 0.87 -4.63 4.68
C VAL A 122 1.83 -5.55 3.93
N GLN A 123 1.76 -5.56 2.62
CA GLN A 123 2.75 -6.15 1.74
C GLN A 123 3.42 -5.06 0.89
N ALA A 124 4.71 -4.86 1.10
CA ALA A 124 5.53 -3.90 0.36
C ALA A 124 6.91 -4.49 0.01
N TYR A 125 6.95 -5.81 -0.22
CA TYR A 125 8.19 -6.48 -0.62
C TYR A 125 8.63 -6.08 -2.03
N LYS A 126 9.93 -6.22 -2.32
CA LYS A 126 10.53 -5.79 -3.60
C LYS A 126 10.24 -4.32 -3.92
N ASN A 127 10.75 -3.44 -3.06
CA ASN A 127 10.70 -1.99 -3.20
C ASN A 127 12.07 -1.37 -2.91
N LYS A 128 12.13 -0.05 -2.73
CA LYS A 128 13.36 0.71 -2.42
C LYS A 128 13.28 1.39 -1.05
N LEU A 129 12.46 0.88 -0.12
CA LEU A 129 12.29 1.45 1.22
C LEU A 129 13.61 1.44 1.99
N THR A 130 13.99 2.55 2.59
CA THR A 130 15.17 2.68 3.45
C THR A 130 14.84 2.64 4.94
N ALA A 131 13.58 2.95 5.28
CA ALA A 131 13.01 2.84 6.61
C ALA A 131 11.55 2.41 6.51
N CYS A 132 11.06 1.73 7.54
CA CYS A 132 9.65 1.41 7.70
C CYS A 132 9.26 1.61 9.17
N ASP A 133 8.23 2.40 9.41
CA ASP A 133 7.65 2.64 10.72
C ASP A 133 6.16 2.34 10.70
N VAL A 134 5.78 1.27 11.36
CA VAL A 134 4.40 0.85 11.59
C VAL A 134 4.07 0.79 13.08
N SER A 135 4.87 1.49 13.89
CA SER A 135 4.69 1.49 15.34
C SER A 135 3.30 1.96 15.76
N GLY A 136 2.75 1.30 16.75
CA GLY A 136 1.41 1.61 17.26
C GLY A 136 0.25 1.13 16.38
N MET A 137 0.52 0.46 15.27
CA MET A 137 -0.54 -0.18 14.47
C MET A 137 -1.01 -1.47 15.18
N SER A 138 -1.77 -1.29 16.25
CA SER A 138 -2.17 -2.37 17.15
C SER A 138 -3.03 -3.47 16.51
N LYS A 139 -3.59 -3.23 15.33
CA LYS A 139 -4.37 -4.20 14.55
C LYS A 139 -3.56 -4.92 13.48
N LEU A 140 -2.29 -4.54 13.28
CA LEU A 140 -1.46 -5.12 12.22
C LEU A 140 -1.07 -6.55 12.60
N VAL A 141 -1.45 -7.48 11.71
CA VAL A 141 -1.26 -8.93 11.88
C VAL A 141 -0.14 -9.46 11.00
N TYR A 142 -0.04 -8.91 9.80
CA TYR A 142 0.90 -9.36 8.77
C TYR A 142 1.68 -8.18 8.19
N LEU A 143 3.01 -8.28 8.20
CA LEU A 143 3.91 -7.32 7.58
C LEU A 143 4.94 -8.04 6.72
N ASP A 144 4.98 -7.75 5.42
CA ASP A 144 6.07 -8.16 4.53
C ASP A 144 6.71 -6.92 3.89
N VAL A 145 7.92 -6.61 4.35
CA VAL A 145 8.79 -5.56 3.81
C VAL A 145 10.13 -6.14 3.37
N SER A 146 10.15 -7.42 3.01
CA SER A 146 11.33 -8.10 2.51
C SER A 146 11.81 -7.53 1.17
N GLN A 147 13.08 -7.81 0.83
CA GLN A 147 13.68 -7.38 -0.43
C GLN A 147 13.57 -5.85 -0.65
N ASN A 148 13.97 -5.10 0.37
CA ASN A 148 14.06 -3.65 0.38
C ASN A 148 15.50 -3.19 0.73
N GLN A 149 15.67 -1.97 1.15
CA GLN A 149 16.94 -1.40 1.57
C GLN A 149 16.89 -0.89 3.01
N LEU A 150 16.01 -1.48 3.85
CA LEU A 150 15.75 -1.02 5.21
C LEU A 150 17.01 -1.05 6.07
N THR A 151 17.36 0.08 6.64
CA THR A 151 18.34 0.20 7.72
C THR A 151 17.68 0.24 9.09
N THR A 152 16.38 0.62 9.13
CA THR A 152 15.55 0.66 10.33
C THR A 152 14.16 0.09 10.04
N LEU A 153 13.63 -0.68 11.00
CA LEU A 153 12.28 -1.18 11.02
C LEU A 153 11.70 -0.99 12.42
N ASN A 154 10.67 -0.18 12.56
CA ASN A 154 9.98 0.05 13.82
C ASN A 154 8.61 -0.62 13.80
N ILE A 155 8.47 -1.67 14.59
CA ILE A 155 7.27 -2.49 14.76
C ILE A 155 6.77 -2.49 16.21
N SER A 156 7.23 -1.53 17.00
CA SER A 156 6.85 -1.43 18.42
C SER A 156 5.35 -1.20 18.59
N ASN A 157 4.77 -1.80 19.64
CA ASN A 157 3.34 -1.71 19.96
C ASN A 157 2.38 -2.28 18.88
N CYS A 158 2.88 -3.13 17.96
CA CYS A 158 2.03 -3.91 17.04
C CYS A 158 1.54 -5.19 17.76
N SER A 159 0.67 -5.04 18.74
CA SER A 159 0.30 -6.11 19.68
C SER A 159 -0.41 -7.33 19.05
N GLU A 160 -1.02 -7.15 17.88
CA GLU A 160 -1.67 -8.26 17.15
C GLU A 160 -0.76 -8.92 16.10
N MET A 161 0.51 -8.52 15.99
CA MET A 161 1.45 -9.01 14.98
C MET A 161 1.70 -10.51 15.11
N LEU A 162 1.38 -11.27 14.05
CA LEU A 162 1.62 -12.71 13.96
C LEU A 162 2.80 -13.05 13.04
N ILE A 163 2.97 -12.32 11.95
CA ILE A 163 3.94 -12.62 10.90
C ILE A 163 4.68 -11.36 10.49
N VAL A 164 6.00 -11.39 10.60
CA VAL A 164 6.91 -10.35 10.07
C VAL A 164 7.87 -11.00 9.09
N ASN A 165 7.93 -10.48 7.87
CA ASN A 165 8.97 -10.78 6.91
C ASN A 165 9.74 -9.50 6.57
N CYS A 166 10.97 -9.41 7.01
CA CYS A 166 11.91 -8.33 6.71
C CYS A 166 13.24 -8.85 6.13
N GLY A 167 13.21 -10.06 5.55
CA GLY A 167 14.37 -10.68 4.93
C GLY A 167 14.93 -9.86 3.76
N SER A 168 16.22 -10.03 3.47
CA SER A 168 16.92 -9.32 2.38
C SER A 168 16.79 -7.80 2.48
N ASN A 169 17.27 -7.26 3.60
CA ASN A 169 17.38 -5.83 3.91
C ASN A 169 18.79 -5.50 4.46
N LYS A 170 18.96 -4.35 5.09
CA LYS A 170 20.24 -3.87 5.66
C LYS A 170 20.15 -3.63 7.17
N LEU A 171 19.20 -4.31 7.87
CA LEU A 171 18.96 -4.11 9.30
C LEU A 171 20.17 -4.55 10.12
N ALA A 172 20.69 -3.68 10.97
CA ALA A 172 21.75 -3.99 11.93
C ALA A 172 21.20 -4.45 13.30
N ALA A 173 19.95 -4.10 13.60
CA ALA A 173 19.22 -4.51 14.79
C ALA A 173 17.73 -4.66 14.46
N LEU A 174 17.06 -5.50 15.24
CA LEU A 174 15.59 -5.68 15.17
C LEU A 174 15.08 -5.87 16.59
N ASP A 175 14.18 -4.98 17.01
CA ASP A 175 13.53 -5.05 18.32
C ASP A 175 12.17 -5.77 18.17
N LEU A 176 12.02 -6.88 18.89
CA LEU A 176 10.80 -7.70 18.91
C LEU A 176 10.02 -7.56 20.22
N SER A 177 10.44 -6.62 21.08
CA SER A 177 9.78 -6.43 22.38
C SER A 177 8.32 -6.06 22.22
N GLY A 178 7.45 -6.67 23.04
CA GLY A 178 6.01 -6.43 23.00
C GLY A 178 5.25 -7.12 21.86
N LEU A 179 5.92 -7.95 21.03
CA LEU A 179 5.27 -8.74 19.98
C LEU A 179 4.93 -10.15 20.50
N GLU A 180 4.14 -10.22 21.57
CA GLU A 180 3.86 -11.47 22.28
C GLU A 180 3.15 -12.54 21.42
N LYS A 181 2.41 -12.11 20.37
CA LYS A 181 1.68 -12.98 19.46
C LYS A 181 2.50 -13.42 18.24
N LEU A 182 3.72 -12.92 18.07
CA LEU A 182 4.54 -13.24 16.89
C LEU A 182 4.82 -14.75 16.82
N THR A 183 4.44 -15.35 15.70
CA THR A 183 4.59 -16.80 15.44
C THR A 183 5.56 -17.09 14.29
N SER A 184 5.76 -16.12 13.39
CA SER A 184 6.66 -16.28 12.25
C SER A 184 7.49 -15.03 12.02
N LEU A 185 8.81 -15.22 11.91
CA LEU A 185 9.77 -14.15 11.64
C LEU A 185 10.73 -14.55 10.52
N GLY A 186 10.69 -13.83 9.40
CA GLY A 186 11.65 -13.90 8.32
C GLY A 186 12.61 -12.70 8.38
N CYS A 187 13.83 -12.88 8.89
CA CYS A 187 14.83 -11.80 8.98
C CYS A 187 16.19 -12.18 8.34
N TYR A 188 16.18 -13.19 7.47
CA TYR A 188 17.36 -13.66 6.75
C TYR A 188 17.99 -12.56 5.86
N ASN A 189 19.27 -12.70 5.51
CA ASN A 189 19.98 -11.75 4.65
C ASN A 189 19.86 -10.29 5.14
N ASN A 190 20.22 -10.05 6.39
CA ASN A 190 20.36 -8.74 7.01
C ASN A 190 21.76 -8.60 7.64
N ASN A 191 22.04 -7.48 8.29
CA ASN A 191 23.30 -7.22 8.99
C ASN A 191 23.16 -7.44 10.52
N LEU A 192 22.20 -8.24 10.96
CA LEU A 192 21.93 -8.49 12.37
C LEU A 192 23.11 -9.24 13.00
N THR A 193 23.65 -8.71 14.08
CA THR A 193 24.70 -9.37 14.89
C THR A 193 24.13 -10.14 16.06
N THR A 194 22.97 -9.75 16.52
CA THR A 194 22.22 -10.39 17.60
C THR A 194 20.73 -10.32 17.31
N LEU A 195 19.98 -11.28 17.81
CA LEU A 195 18.51 -11.28 17.76
C LEU A 195 18.00 -11.81 19.09
N ASP A 196 17.33 -10.96 19.87
CA ASP A 196 16.67 -11.38 21.09
C ASP A 196 15.24 -11.84 20.74
N THR A 197 14.96 -13.11 21.01
CA THR A 197 13.64 -13.72 20.81
C THR A 197 12.96 -14.07 22.15
N SER A 198 13.53 -13.63 23.26
CA SER A 198 12.88 -13.76 24.58
C SER A 198 11.65 -12.84 24.62
N LYS A 199 10.51 -13.43 24.94
CA LYS A 199 9.22 -12.73 25.04
C LYS A 199 8.85 -12.47 26.47
#